data_c837cd540dcba59afef9245aa0cd3b2d
#
_entry.id   c837cd540dcba59afef9245aa0cd3b2d
#
_cell.length_a   1.000
_cell.length_b   1.000
_cell.length_c   1.000
_cell.angle_alpha   90.00
_cell.angle_beta   90.00
_cell.angle_gamma   90.00
#
_symmetry.space_group_name_H-M   'P 1'
#
loop_
_entity.id
_entity.type
_entity.pdbx_description
1 polymer ?
#
loop_
_entity_poly.entity_id
_entity_poly.type
_entity_poly.pdbx_seq_one_letter_code
_entity_poly.pdbx_strand_id
1 'polypeptide(L)'
;VTPTLHVIFGPSGAGKSTYAADLARRERAVSFSIDDWMARLFAQDMPQQPDFNWLMERVERCEAQIWSTAAAVMATGTSVVLDLGLLRRSDRARVAEIARLCELPAQFHYLTAPKEVRRGRVLSRNQIQGDGFSFVVTPEMFDFTEGVFEAPDADELSSCQVVESA
;
A
#
# COMPACT_ATOMS: atom_id res chain seq x y z
N VAL A 1 -5.78 -16.55 -18.85
CA VAL A 1 -5.11 -15.27 -18.50
C VAL A 1 -4.15 -15.55 -17.36
N THR A 2 -2.88 -15.17 -17.51
CA THR A 2 -1.88 -15.35 -16.43
C THR A 2 -2.19 -14.35 -15.32
N PRO A 3 -2.28 -14.80 -14.04
CA PRO A 3 -2.54 -13.89 -12.95
C PRO A 3 -1.39 -12.90 -12.77
N THR A 4 -1.71 -11.66 -12.45
CA THR A 4 -0.74 -10.57 -12.27
C THR A 4 -0.74 -10.10 -10.83
N LEU A 5 0.45 -9.87 -10.28
CA LEU A 5 0.66 -9.22 -9.00
C LEU A 5 0.76 -7.70 -9.23
N HIS A 6 -0.29 -6.96 -8.90
CA HIS A 6 -0.28 -5.50 -8.96
C HIS A 6 0.22 -4.94 -7.63
N VAL A 7 1.28 -4.15 -7.68
CA VAL A 7 1.90 -3.53 -6.50
C VAL A 7 1.71 -2.02 -6.56
N ILE A 8 0.96 -1.46 -5.60
CA ILE A 8 0.63 -0.05 -5.56
C ILE A 8 1.52 0.66 -4.54
N PHE A 9 2.13 1.76 -4.94
CA PHE A 9 2.92 2.59 -4.06
C PHE A 9 2.78 4.08 -4.40
N GLY A 10 3.23 4.92 -3.49
CA GLY A 10 3.16 6.37 -3.61
C GLY A 10 3.04 7.04 -2.24
N PRO A 11 3.19 8.37 -2.16
CA PRO A 11 3.14 9.10 -0.91
C PRO A 11 1.75 9.07 -0.27
N SER A 12 1.67 9.47 1.00
CA SER A 12 0.41 9.57 1.74
C SER A 12 -0.56 10.52 1.05
N GLY A 13 -1.85 10.16 0.98
CA GLY A 13 -2.88 10.96 0.34
C GLY A 13 -2.90 10.93 -1.20
N ALA A 14 -2.06 10.11 -1.85
CA ALA A 14 -2.04 9.96 -3.31
C ALA A 14 -3.22 9.18 -3.90
N GLY A 15 -4.14 8.66 -3.07
CA GLY A 15 -5.31 7.92 -3.55
C GLY A 15 -5.09 6.43 -3.77
N LYS A 16 -4.05 5.85 -3.18
CA LYS A 16 -3.68 4.42 -3.36
C LYS A 16 -4.83 3.45 -3.09
N SER A 17 -5.50 3.57 -1.95
CA SER A 17 -6.55 2.62 -1.57
C SER A 17 -7.77 2.69 -2.49
N THR A 18 -8.15 3.90 -2.95
CA THR A 18 -9.21 4.07 -3.95
C THR A 18 -8.83 3.43 -5.28
N TYR A 19 -7.61 3.70 -5.75
CA TYR A 19 -7.08 3.11 -6.97
C TYR A 19 -6.99 1.58 -6.87
N ALA A 20 -6.52 1.06 -5.72
CA ALA A 20 -6.44 -0.37 -5.46
C ALA A 20 -7.80 -1.06 -5.56
N ALA A 21 -8.84 -0.47 -4.96
CA ALA A 21 -10.20 -0.99 -5.03
C ALA A 21 -10.76 -0.98 -6.46
N ASP A 22 -10.51 0.09 -7.22
CA ASP A 22 -10.93 0.20 -8.61
C ASP A 22 -10.19 -0.78 -9.52
N LEU A 23 -8.88 -0.92 -9.34
CA LEU A 23 -8.06 -1.88 -10.07
C LEU A 23 -8.51 -3.31 -9.79
N ALA A 24 -8.72 -3.66 -8.52
CA ALA A 24 -9.18 -4.99 -8.14
C ALA A 24 -10.52 -5.35 -8.80
N ARG A 25 -11.46 -4.41 -8.88
CA ARG A 25 -12.73 -4.63 -9.59
C ARG A 25 -12.56 -4.84 -11.09
N ARG A 26 -11.73 -4.02 -11.75
CA ARG A 26 -11.48 -4.13 -13.20
C ARG A 26 -10.78 -5.42 -13.56
N GLU A 27 -9.77 -5.80 -12.81
CA GLU A 27 -8.95 -7.00 -13.06
C GLU A 27 -9.54 -8.27 -12.45
N ARG A 28 -10.67 -8.17 -11.73
CA ARG A 28 -11.25 -9.28 -10.95
C ARG A 28 -10.23 -9.89 -9.99
N ALA A 29 -9.44 -9.02 -9.36
CA ALA A 29 -8.35 -9.38 -8.47
C ALA A 29 -8.79 -9.31 -7.00
N VAL A 30 -8.05 -10.01 -6.13
CA VAL A 30 -8.17 -9.88 -4.68
C VAL A 30 -7.22 -8.78 -4.20
N SER A 31 -7.74 -7.82 -3.44
CA SER A 31 -6.95 -6.71 -2.89
C SER A 31 -6.58 -6.95 -1.43
N PHE A 32 -5.33 -6.66 -1.08
CA PHE A 32 -4.80 -6.67 0.27
C PHE A 32 -4.22 -5.31 0.62
N SER A 33 -4.68 -4.73 1.75
CA SER A 33 -4.18 -3.47 2.30
C SER A 33 -3.58 -3.72 3.68
N ILE A 34 -2.34 -3.30 3.89
CA ILE A 34 -1.68 -3.42 5.18
C ILE A 34 -2.39 -2.57 6.25
N ASP A 35 -2.83 -1.37 5.89
CA ASP A 35 -3.54 -0.47 6.81
C ASP A 35 -4.88 -1.06 7.26
N ASP A 36 -5.62 -1.69 6.35
CA ASP A 36 -6.89 -2.34 6.65
C ASP A 36 -6.70 -3.55 7.57
N TRP A 37 -5.67 -4.37 7.31
CA TRP A 37 -5.36 -5.50 8.17
C TRP A 37 -4.90 -5.06 9.55
N MET A 38 -4.03 -4.06 9.64
CA MET A 38 -3.59 -3.49 10.92
C MET A 38 -4.76 -2.94 11.72
N ALA A 39 -5.66 -2.19 11.08
CA ALA A 39 -6.84 -1.66 11.74
C ALA A 39 -7.78 -2.76 12.24
N ARG A 40 -8.08 -3.75 11.42
CA ARG A 40 -9.03 -4.82 11.77
C ARG A 40 -8.49 -5.79 12.83
N LEU A 41 -7.20 -6.12 12.76
CA LEU A 41 -6.61 -7.13 13.64
C LEU A 41 -6.08 -6.56 14.95
N PHE A 42 -5.62 -5.30 14.96
CA PHE A 42 -4.85 -4.76 16.08
C PHE A 42 -5.34 -3.44 16.66
N ALA A 43 -6.33 -2.76 16.05
CA ALA A 43 -6.81 -1.48 16.58
C ALA A 43 -7.35 -1.59 18.01
N GLN A 44 -8.00 -2.71 18.35
CA GLN A 44 -8.56 -2.91 19.70
C GLN A 44 -7.48 -3.19 20.77
N ASP A 45 -6.35 -3.74 20.35
CA ASP A 45 -5.24 -4.09 21.24
C ASP A 45 -4.14 -3.03 21.24
N MET A 46 -4.38 -1.91 20.56
CA MET A 46 -3.39 -0.84 20.43
C MET A 46 -3.19 -0.14 21.79
N PRO A 47 -1.95 -0.09 22.31
CA PRO A 47 -1.66 0.66 23.52
C PRO A 47 -2.00 2.14 23.35
N GLN A 48 -2.26 2.86 24.44
CA GLN A 48 -2.51 4.31 24.39
C GLN A 48 -1.34 5.09 23.76
N GLN A 49 -0.12 4.57 23.95
CA GLN A 49 1.10 5.08 23.32
C GLN A 49 1.85 3.91 22.69
N PRO A 50 1.48 3.51 21.46
CA PRO A 50 2.19 2.45 20.77
C PRO A 50 3.60 2.89 20.43
N ASP A 51 4.60 2.11 20.84
CA ASP A 51 5.96 2.33 20.38
C ASP A 51 6.18 1.82 18.95
N PHE A 52 7.26 2.26 18.34
CA PHE A 52 7.60 1.89 16.97
C PHE A 52 7.81 0.38 16.82
N ASN A 53 8.42 -0.28 17.81
CA ASN A 53 8.69 -1.72 17.74
C ASN A 53 7.39 -2.52 17.80
N TRP A 54 6.45 -2.12 18.67
CA TRP A 54 5.12 -2.74 18.76
C TRP A 54 4.39 -2.69 17.41
N LEU A 55 4.47 -1.54 16.73
CA LEU A 55 3.83 -1.33 15.43
C LEU A 55 4.49 -2.18 14.34
N MET A 56 5.82 -2.10 14.22
CA MET A 56 6.56 -2.77 13.16
C MET A 56 6.47 -4.31 13.26
N GLU A 57 6.49 -4.85 14.47
CA GLU A 57 6.33 -6.30 14.68
C GLU A 57 4.99 -6.82 14.11
N ARG A 58 3.94 -6.03 14.23
CA ARG A 58 2.61 -6.39 13.71
C ARG A 58 2.49 -6.16 12.20
N VAL A 59 3.09 -5.11 11.69
CA VAL A 59 3.22 -4.89 10.25
C VAL A 59 3.93 -6.06 9.59
N GLU A 60 5.05 -6.51 10.12
CA GLU A 60 5.80 -7.66 9.58
C GLU A 60 4.98 -8.95 9.59
N ARG A 61 4.23 -9.21 10.66
CA ARG A 61 3.32 -10.38 10.74
C ARG A 61 2.19 -10.28 9.71
N CYS A 62 1.56 -9.12 9.58
CA CYS A 62 0.55 -8.88 8.56
C CYS A 62 1.11 -9.06 7.14
N GLU A 63 2.26 -8.47 6.86
CA GLU A 63 2.92 -8.63 5.56
C GLU A 63 3.19 -10.09 5.24
N ALA A 64 3.78 -10.84 6.17
CA ALA A 64 4.08 -12.26 5.97
C ALA A 64 2.80 -13.06 5.63
N GLN A 65 1.70 -12.79 6.34
CA GLN A 65 0.43 -13.46 6.09
C GLN A 65 -0.20 -13.00 4.77
N ILE A 66 -0.12 -11.71 4.44
CA ILE A 66 -0.59 -11.19 3.15
C ILE A 66 0.14 -11.89 2.01
N TRP A 67 1.46 -12.00 2.07
CA TRP A 67 2.26 -12.69 1.06
C TRP A 67 1.87 -14.15 0.89
N SER A 68 1.73 -14.88 2.00
CA SER A 68 1.30 -16.29 1.97
C SER A 68 -0.08 -16.44 1.33
N THR A 69 -1.02 -15.56 1.69
CA THR A 69 -2.38 -15.59 1.14
C THR A 69 -2.40 -15.16 -0.33
N ALA A 70 -1.65 -14.13 -0.71
CA ALA A 70 -1.54 -13.66 -2.08
C ALA A 70 -0.98 -14.76 -3.01
N ALA A 71 0.06 -15.46 -2.57
CA ALA A 71 0.62 -16.59 -3.32
C ALA A 71 -0.42 -17.71 -3.54
N ALA A 72 -1.17 -18.07 -2.50
CA ALA A 72 -2.23 -19.07 -2.59
C ALA A 72 -3.36 -18.62 -3.55
N VAL A 73 -3.76 -17.36 -3.51
CA VAL A 73 -4.76 -16.79 -4.44
C VAL A 73 -4.24 -16.82 -5.88
N MET A 74 -3.00 -16.40 -6.11
CA MET A 74 -2.42 -16.42 -7.47
C MET A 74 -2.27 -17.84 -8.02
N ALA A 75 -2.01 -18.83 -7.17
CA ALA A 75 -1.98 -20.24 -7.58
C ALA A 75 -3.32 -20.76 -8.10
N THR A 76 -4.44 -20.10 -7.76
CA THR A 76 -5.76 -20.41 -8.35
C THR A 76 -6.03 -19.71 -9.68
N GLY A 77 -5.08 -18.95 -10.22
CA GLY A 77 -5.22 -18.18 -11.45
C GLY A 77 -5.87 -16.80 -11.26
N THR A 78 -5.97 -16.32 -10.01
CA THR A 78 -6.58 -15.03 -9.69
C THR A 78 -5.50 -13.97 -9.44
N SER A 79 -5.62 -12.81 -10.08
CA SER A 79 -4.73 -11.67 -9.87
C SER A 79 -4.87 -11.08 -8.45
N VAL A 80 -3.83 -10.42 -7.99
CA VAL A 80 -3.76 -9.82 -6.65
C VAL A 80 -3.33 -8.35 -6.75
N VAL A 81 -3.90 -7.50 -5.90
CA VAL A 81 -3.51 -6.09 -5.73
C VAL A 81 -2.97 -5.91 -4.32
N LEU A 82 -1.74 -5.42 -4.18
CA LEU A 82 -1.07 -5.15 -2.91
C LEU A 82 -0.94 -3.64 -2.68
N ASP A 83 -1.52 -3.15 -1.57
CA ASP A 83 -1.31 -1.81 -1.01
C ASP A 83 -0.60 -1.94 0.34
N LEU A 84 0.74 -1.99 0.31
CA LEU A 84 1.58 -2.28 1.48
C LEU A 84 2.33 -1.05 2.03
N GLY A 85 2.03 0.15 1.53
CA GLY A 85 2.65 1.37 2.03
C GLY A 85 4.16 1.47 1.77
N LEU A 86 4.66 1.00 0.64
CA LEU A 86 6.08 0.90 0.26
C LEU A 86 6.73 2.29 0.10
N LEU A 87 7.11 2.92 1.20
CA LEU A 87 7.62 4.28 1.22
C LEU A 87 9.06 4.40 0.72
N ARG A 88 9.89 3.39 0.98
CA ARG A 88 11.31 3.41 0.62
C ARG A 88 11.57 2.59 -0.64
N ARG A 89 12.64 2.96 -1.35
CA ARG A 89 13.13 2.18 -2.49
C ARG A 89 13.47 0.74 -2.09
N SER A 90 14.09 0.56 -0.92
CA SER A 90 14.42 -0.77 -0.39
C SER A 90 13.20 -1.67 -0.21
N ASP A 91 12.06 -1.10 0.21
CA ASP A 91 10.81 -1.86 0.37
C ASP A 91 10.30 -2.34 -0.99
N ARG A 92 10.31 -1.45 -2.00
CA ARG A 92 9.90 -1.80 -3.36
C ARG A 92 10.84 -2.82 -4.02
N ALA A 93 12.16 -2.67 -3.82
CA ALA A 93 13.14 -3.62 -4.31
C ALA A 93 12.94 -5.01 -3.69
N ARG A 94 12.65 -5.09 -2.38
CA ARG A 94 12.33 -6.34 -1.68
C ARG A 94 11.09 -7.02 -2.29
N VAL A 95 10.03 -6.25 -2.56
CA VAL A 95 8.81 -6.78 -3.18
C VAL A 95 9.08 -7.28 -4.61
N ALA A 96 9.84 -6.52 -5.39
CA ALA A 96 10.24 -6.93 -6.74
C ALA A 96 11.04 -8.23 -6.73
N GLU A 97 11.97 -8.38 -5.78
CA GLU A 97 12.78 -9.60 -5.65
C GLU A 97 11.94 -10.81 -5.21
N ILE A 98 11.00 -10.64 -4.28
CA ILE A 98 10.06 -11.71 -3.90
C ILE A 98 9.24 -12.16 -5.10
N ALA A 99 8.69 -11.22 -5.87
CA ALA A 99 7.92 -11.53 -7.07
C ALA A 99 8.76 -12.30 -8.09
N ARG A 100 10.02 -11.87 -8.30
CA ARG A 100 10.96 -12.53 -9.21
C ARG A 100 11.30 -13.97 -8.76
N LEU A 101 11.60 -14.17 -7.47
CA LEU A 101 11.93 -15.48 -6.92
C LEU A 101 10.75 -16.46 -6.96
N CYS A 102 9.54 -15.94 -6.83
CA CYS A 102 8.31 -16.72 -6.92
C CYS A 102 7.77 -16.83 -8.38
N GLU A 103 8.51 -16.32 -9.36
CA GLU A 103 8.10 -16.30 -10.78
C GLU A 103 6.71 -15.69 -11.01
N LEU A 104 6.34 -14.69 -10.18
CA LEU A 104 5.06 -13.99 -10.27
C LEU A 104 5.19 -12.80 -11.21
N PRO A 105 4.35 -12.72 -12.29
CA PRO A 105 4.28 -11.52 -13.10
C PRO A 105 3.84 -10.32 -12.25
N ALA A 106 4.73 -9.34 -12.06
CA ALA A 106 4.47 -8.17 -11.24
C ALA A 106 4.39 -6.90 -12.07
N GLN A 107 3.40 -6.05 -11.75
CA GLN A 107 3.24 -4.71 -12.31
C GLN A 107 3.16 -3.70 -11.18
N PHE A 108 4.09 -2.74 -11.18
CA PHE A 108 4.12 -1.65 -10.21
C PHE A 108 3.32 -0.45 -10.71
N HIS A 109 2.56 0.18 -9.78
CA HIS A 109 1.75 1.35 -10.04
C HIS A 109 2.19 2.46 -9.09
N TYR A 110 2.78 3.51 -9.63
CA TYR A 110 3.17 4.68 -8.87
C TYR A 110 2.07 5.73 -8.90
N LEU A 111 1.43 5.98 -7.75
CA LEU A 111 0.45 7.03 -7.60
C LEU A 111 1.10 8.30 -7.07
N THR A 112 0.79 9.42 -7.70
CA THR A 112 1.28 10.73 -7.28
C THR A 112 0.19 11.79 -7.37
N ALA A 113 0.34 12.85 -6.57
CA ALA A 113 -0.43 14.07 -6.62
C ALA A 113 0.37 15.19 -5.93
N PRO A 114 0.10 16.47 -6.20
CA PRO A 114 0.74 17.58 -5.50
C PRO A 114 0.58 17.46 -3.98
N LYS A 115 1.63 17.82 -3.23
CA LYS A 115 1.67 17.67 -1.76
C LYS A 115 0.47 18.32 -1.07
N GLU A 116 0.10 19.54 -1.49
CA GLU A 116 -1.03 20.28 -0.89
C GLU A 116 -2.38 19.57 -1.13
N VAL A 117 -2.57 19.00 -2.31
CA VAL A 117 -3.76 18.19 -2.62
C VAL A 117 -3.82 16.97 -1.72
N ARG A 118 -2.70 16.27 -1.57
CA ARG A 118 -2.60 15.07 -0.72
C ARG A 118 -2.86 15.37 0.76
N ARG A 119 -2.29 16.49 1.25
CA ARG A 119 -2.51 16.96 2.63
C ARG A 119 -3.99 17.27 2.88
N GLY A 120 -4.62 17.99 1.96
CA GLY A 120 -6.05 18.29 2.03
C GLY A 120 -6.93 17.03 2.08
N ARG A 121 -6.62 16.04 1.27
CA ARG A 121 -7.35 14.75 1.26
C ARG A 121 -7.21 13.99 2.58
N VAL A 122 -6.00 13.94 3.15
CA VAL A 122 -5.75 13.26 4.42
C VAL A 122 -6.56 13.92 5.55
N LEU A 123 -6.54 15.26 5.64
CA LEU A 123 -7.30 15.98 6.66
C LEU A 123 -8.82 15.83 6.49
N SER A 124 -9.32 15.89 5.25
CA SER A 124 -10.73 15.67 4.94
C SER A 124 -11.18 14.25 5.31
N ARG A 125 -10.36 13.24 4.99
CA ARG A 125 -10.64 11.84 5.33
C ARG A 125 -10.73 11.62 6.85
N ASN A 126 -9.90 12.28 7.64
CA ASN A 126 -9.96 12.22 9.10
C ASN A 126 -11.29 12.75 9.67
N GLN A 127 -11.89 13.73 8.99
CA GLN A 127 -13.18 14.32 9.41
C GLN A 127 -14.37 13.45 9.02
N ILE A 128 -14.35 12.89 7.80
CA ILE A 128 -15.48 12.14 7.24
C ILE A 128 -15.55 10.71 7.75
N GLN A 129 -14.40 10.06 7.97
CA GLN A 129 -14.28 8.66 8.45
C GLN A 129 -15.19 7.68 7.70
N GLY A 130 -15.29 7.85 6.37
CA GLY A 130 -16.09 7.00 5.49
C GLY A 130 -15.40 5.69 5.10
N ASP A 131 -15.89 5.07 4.03
CA ASP A 131 -15.33 3.85 3.46
C ASP A 131 -13.83 4.00 3.15
N GLY A 132 -13.02 3.01 3.58
CA GLY A 132 -11.56 3.03 3.44
C GLY A 132 -10.82 3.85 4.50
N PHE A 133 -11.52 4.32 5.55
CA PHE A 133 -10.89 4.92 6.72
C PHE A 133 -10.35 3.82 7.63
N SER A 134 -9.02 3.79 7.82
CA SER A 134 -8.37 2.81 8.70
C SER A 134 -7.96 3.42 10.05
N PHE A 135 -7.38 4.61 10.03
CA PHE A 135 -6.98 5.35 11.23
C PHE A 135 -6.77 6.84 10.93
N VAL A 136 -6.78 7.66 11.98
CA VAL A 136 -6.50 9.09 11.88
C VAL A 136 -5.04 9.32 11.56
N VAL A 137 -4.74 10.08 10.51
CA VAL A 137 -3.39 10.53 10.17
C VAL A 137 -3.24 11.98 10.61
N THR A 138 -2.44 12.23 11.65
CA THR A 138 -2.19 13.60 12.12
C THR A 138 -1.31 14.38 11.13
N PRO A 139 -1.28 15.72 11.18
CA PRO A 139 -0.35 16.51 10.37
C PRO A 139 1.12 16.10 10.56
N GLU A 140 1.52 15.77 11.79
CA GLU A 140 2.87 15.31 12.11
C GLU A 140 3.19 13.94 11.48
N MET A 141 2.23 13.03 11.49
CA MET A 141 2.34 11.73 10.81
C MET A 141 2.45 11.89 9.30
N PHE A 142 1.67 12.82 8.72
CA PHE A 142 1.78 13.15 7.29
C PHE A 142 3.18 13.67 6.96
N ASP A 143 3.66 14.66 7.71
CA ASP A 143 4.98 15.27 7.49
C ASP A 143 6.12 14.25 7.71
N PHE A 144 5.98 13.34 8.67
CA PHE A 144 6.92 12.24 8.87
C PHE A 144 6.96 11.30 7.66
N THR A 145 5.81 10.87 7.14
CA THR A 145 5.77 9.99 5.96
C THR A 145 6.28 10.67 4.70
N GLU A 146 6.09 12.00 4.56
CA GLU A 146 6.69 12.79 3.48
C GLU A 146 8.22 12.78 3.55
N GLY A 147 8.78 12.88 4.76
CA GLY A 147 10.24 12.82 4.97
C GLY A 147 10.85 11.44 4.73
N VAL A 148 10.06 10.38 4.88
CA VAL A 148 10.50 8.99 4.69
C VAL A 148 10.29 8.51 3.26
N PHE A 149 9.31 9.08 2.54
CA PHE A 149 9.00 8.67 1.18
C PHE A 149 10.15 8.97 0.22
N GLU A 150 10.64 7.93 -0.42
CA GLU A 150 11.63 8.01 -1.49
C GLU A 150 10.92 7.90 -2.84
N ALA A 151 10.92 9.00 -3.61
CA ALA A 151 10.36 8.99 -4.95
C ALA A 151 11.09 7.96 -5.85
N PRO A 152 10.38 7.30 -6.77
CA PRO A 152 11.01 6.38 -7.71
C PRO A 152 12.02 7.11 -8.60
N ASP A 153 13.15 6.46 -8.87
CA ASP A 153 14.13 6.96 -9.82
C ASP A 153 13.75 6.66 -11.28
N ALA A 154 14.62 7.03 -12.22
CA ALA A 154 14.35 6.83 -13.64
C ALA A 154 14.19 5.35 -14.02
N ASP A 155 14.93 4.45 -13.38
CA ASP A 155 14.87 3.02 -13.66
C ASP A 155 13.55 2.42 -13.15
N GLU A 156 13.14 2.77 -11.92
CA GLU A 156 11.85 2.37 -11.38
C GLU A 156 10.69 2.93 -12.22
N LEU A 157 10.75 4.22 -12.61
CA LEU A 157 9.72 4.87 -13.43
C LEU A 157 9.56 4.21 -14.80
N SER A 158 10.65 3.74 -15.39
CA SER A 158 10.60 3.06 -16.70
C SER A 158 9.81 1.76 -16.69
N SER A 159 9.71 1.12 -15.53
CA SER A 159 9.00 -0.14 -15.30
C SER A 159 7.66 0.01 -14.58
N CYS A 160 7.30 1.22 -14.12
CA CYS A 160 6.06 1.49 -13.42
C CYS A 160 4.99 2.08 -14.33
N GLN A 161 3.74 1.79 -14.03
CA GLN A 161 2.61 2.59 -14.50
C GLN A 161 2.47 3.81 -13.59
N VAL A 162 2.70 5.01 -14.13
CA VAL A 162 2.52 6.27 -13.39
C VAL A 162 1.06 6.71 -13.48
N VAL A 163 0.46 7.00 -12.33
CA VAL A 163 -0.93 7.45 -12.18
C VAL A 163 -0.96 8.76 -11.42
N GLU A 164 -1.30 9.85 -12.11
CA GLU A 164 -1.52 11.15 -11.50
C GLU A 164 -2.97 11.27 -11.05
N SER A 165 -3.18 11.43 -9.76
CA SER A 165 -4.53 11.63 -9.22
C SER A 165 -4.83 13.12 -9.07
N ALA A 166 -5.92 13.55 -9.71
CA ALA A 166 -6.39 14.95 -9.69
C ALA A 166 -7.04 15.34 -8.34
#